data_5b657beab45591e415b14c49d25fa099
#
_entry.id   5b657beab45591e415b14c49d25fa099
#
_cell.length_a   1.000
_cell.length_b   1.000
_cell.length_c   1.000
_cell.angle_alpha   90.00
_cell.angle_beta   90.00
_cell.angle_gamma   90.00
#
_symmetry.space_group_name_H-M   'P 1'
#
loop_
_entity.id
_entity.type
_entity.pdbx_description
1 polymer ?
#
loop_
_entity_poly.entity_id
_entity_poly.type
_entity_poly.pdbx_seq_one_letter_code
_entity_poly.pdbx_strand_id
1 'polypeptide(L)'
;MKSLTEVSVLSTIKNKIAGAIYGFAIGDAMGATTEFMNREQIKKQYGQVTDIVGGGWLNLKAGKVTDDTQMTICVMDALMGNIKLFEECCMGNFIEWYRMGPKDVGGQCSRGI
;
A
#
# COMPACT_ATOMS: atom_id res chain seq x y z
N MET A 1 19.86 9.48 -28.94
CA MET A 1 19.77 8.01 -28.83
C MET A 1 20.41 7.62 -27.49
N LYS A 2 19.67 6.95 -26.58
CA LYS A 2 20.21 6.51 -25.27
C LYS A 2 21.20 5.36 -25.52
N SER A 3 22.31 5.33 -24.77
CA SER A 3 23.26 4.23 -24.85
C SER A 3 22.66 2.92 -24.30
N LEU A 4 23.15 1.77 -24.72
CA LEU A 4 22.74 0.45 -24.20
C LEU A 4 22.90 0.35 -22.69
N THR A 5 23.89 1.01 -22.13
CA THR A 5 24.14 1.09 -20.67
C THR A 5 23.05 1.89 -19.95
N GLU A 6 22.64 3.03 -20.50
CA GLU A 6 21.54 3.85 -19.92
C GLU A 6 20.20 3.11 -19.95
N VAL A 7 19.91 2.37 -21.02
CA VAL A 7 18.70 1.54 -21.14
C VAL A 7 18.71 0.43 -20.08
N SER A 8 19.84 -0.23 -19.86
CA SER A 8 20.00 -1.28 -18.85
C SER A 8 19.82 -0.75 -17.43
N VAL A 9 20.39 0.41 -17.10
CA VAL A 9 20.25 1.05 -15.79
C VAL A 9 18.80 1.45 -15.52
N LEU A 10 18.13 2.08 -16.51
CA LEU A 10 16.73 2.45 -16.39
C LEU A 10 15.81 1.25 -16.19
N SER A 11 16.06 0.14 -16.90
CA SER A 11 15.31 -1.11 -16.71
C SER A 11 15.48 -1.65 -15.30
N THR A 12 16.69 -1.65 -14.77
CA THR A 12 17.00 -2.09 -13.41
C THR A 12 16.28 -1.23 -12.36
N ILE A 13 16.29 0.09 -12.53
CA ILE A 13 15.59 1.02 -11.61
C ILE A 13 14.08 0.78 -11.63
N LYS A 14 13.48 0.66 -12.83
CA LYS A 14 12.06 0.36 -12.98
C LYS A 14 11.66 -0.94 -12.27
N ASN A 15 12.44 -1.99 -12.43
CA ASN A 15 12.19 -3.28 -11.79
C ASN A 15 12.29 -3.19 -10.26
N LYS A 16 13.23 -2.42 -9.72
CA LYS A 16 13.36 -2.19 -8.28
C LYS A 16 12.15 -1.41 -7.73
N ILE A 17 11.72 -0.36 -8.42
CA ILE A 17 10.53 0.41 -8.04
C ILE A 17 9.28 -0.47 -8.07
N ALA A 18 9.06 -1.20 -9.15
CA ALA A 18 7.93 -2.12 -9.27
C ALA A 18 7.95 -3.18 -8.16
N GLY A 19 9.12 -3.78 -7.90
CA GLY A 19 9.30 -4.76 -6.82
C GLY A 19 8.99 -4.19 -5.44
N ALA A 20 9.38 -2.96 -5.16
CA ALA A 20 9.08 -2.28 -3.90
C ALA A 20 7.57 -2.05 -3.74
N ILE A 21 6.89 -1.52 -4.77
CA ILE A 21 5.46 -1.22 -4.73
C ILE A 21 4.63 -2.51 -4.61
N TYR A 22 4.90 -3.51 -5.45
CA TYR A 22 4.20 -4.79 -5.36
C TYR A 22 4.48 -5.52 -4.06
N GLY A 23 5.74 -5.52 -3.58
CA GLY A 23 6.09 -6.12 -2.31
C GLY A 23 5.36 -5.47 -1.13
N PHE A 24 5.22 -4.15 -1.15
CA PHE A 24 4.46 -3.40 -0.16
C PHE A 24 2.97 -3.80 -0.18
N ALA A 25 2.32 -3.76 -1.34
CA ALA A 25 0.90 -4.09 -1.49
C ALA A 25 0.60 -5.57 -1.15
N ILE A 26 1.51 -6.50 -1.49
CA ILE A 26 1.40 -7.91 -1.11
C ILE A 26 1.53 -8.06 0.41
N GLY A 27 2.49 -7.37 1.02
CA GLY A 27 2.70 -7.38 2.47
C GLY A 27 1.47 -6.86 3.22
N ASP A 28 0.88 -5.75 2.79
CA ASP A 28 -0.36 -5.19 3.30
C ASP A 28 -1.52 -6.19 3.17
N ALA A 29 -1.78 -6.72 1.99
CA ALA A 29 -2.86 -7.68 1.75
C ALA A 29 -2.70 -8.98 2.55
N MET A 30 -1.48 -9.43 2.81
CA MET A 30 -1.21 -10.59 3.68
C MET A 30 -1.37 -10.23 5.16
N GLY A 31 -0.85 -9.08 5.57
CA GLY A 31 -0.88 -8.60 6.95
C GLY A 31 -2.29 -8.33 7.46
N ALA A 32 -3.16 -7.80 6.62
CA ALA A 32 -4.56 -7.53 6.94
C ALA A 32 -5.33 -8.73 7.50
N THR A 33 -4.94 -9.94 7.12
CA THR A 33 -5.52 -11.20 7.61
C THR A 33 -5.28 -11.40 9.11
N THR A 34 -4.14 -10.96 9.62
CA THR A 34 -3.67 -11.23 10.99
C THR A 34 -3.54 -9.98 11.84
N GLU A 35 -3.92 -8.84 11.32
CA GLU A 35 -3.92 -7.56 12.03
C GLU A 35 -4.72 -7.66 13.35
N PHE A 36 -4.19 -7.07 14.40
CA PHE A 36 -4.68 -7.15 15.79
C PHE A 36 -4.71 -8.56 16.42
N MET A 37 -4.18 -9.58 15.77
CA MET A 37 -4.05 -10.92 16.33
C MET A 37 -2.70 -11.09 17.03
N ASN A 38 -2.71 -11.76 18.18
CA ASN A 38 -1.48 -12.17 18.81
C ASN A 38 -0.91 -13.45 18.15
N ARG A 39 0.37 -13.75 18.47
CA ARG A 39 1.08 -14.89 17.88
C ARG A 39 0.38 -16.24 18.07
N GLU A 40 -0.22 -16.45 19.23
CA GLU A 40 -0.91 -17.72 19.56
C GLU A 40 -2.20 -17.87 18.75
N GLN A 41 -2.95 -16.78 18.58
CA GLN A 41 -4.14 -16.73 17.75
C GLN A 41 -3.80 -17.03 16.29
N ILE A 42 -2.75 -16.39 15.75
CA ILE A 42 -2.29 -16.65 14.38
C ILE A 42 -1.90 -18.10 14.20
N LYS A 43 -1.09 -18.64 15.14
CA LYS A 43 -0.63 -20.03 15.09
C LYS A 43 -1.79 -21.02 15.15
N LYS A 44 -2.79 -20.76 15.99
CA LYS A 44 -3.96 -21.63 16.16
C LYS A 44 -4.87 -21.62 14.93
N GLN A 45 -5.06 -20.43 14.30
CA GLN A 45 -6.05 -20.25 13.23
C GLN A 45 -5.46 -20.54 11.84
N TYR A 46 -4.22 -20.16 11.60
CA TYR A 46 -3.57 -20.22 10.29
C TYR A 46 -2.30 -21.08 10.26
N GLY A 47 -1.70 -21.35 11.43
CA GLY A 47 -0.37 -21.94 11.51
C GLY A 47 0.69 -20.92 11.05
N GLN A 48 0.86 -20.81 9.74
CA GLN A 48 1.70 -19.81 9.08
C GLN A 48 0.92 -19.25 7.88
N VAL A 49 0.88 -17.93 7.78
CA VAL A 49 0.28 -17.26 6.61
C VAL A 49 1.33 -17.19 5.51
N THR A 50 1.11 -17.94 4.44
CA THR A 50 2.02 -18.02 3.28
C THR A 50 1.36 -17.55 1.98
N ASP A 51 0.10 -17.14 2.04
CA ASP A 51 -0.68 -16.71 0.88
C ASP A 51 -1.62 -15.56 1.26
N ILE A 52 -2.17 -14.89 0.26
CA ILE A 52 -3.15 -13.82 0.42
C ILE A 52 -4.55 -14.45 0.56
N VAL A 53 -4.97 -14.71 1.79
CA VAL A 53 -6.23 -15.41 2.07
C VAL A 53 -7.40 -14.48 2.38
N GLY A 54 -7.14 -13.22 2.65
CA GLY A 54 -8.17 -12.25 3.05
C GLY A 54 -8.70 -12.51 4.47
N GLY A 55 -9.92 -12.05 4.77
CA GLY A 55 -10.50 -12.14 6.10
C GLY A 55 -10.02 -11.04 7.03
N GLY A 56 -9.52 -11.41 8.20
CA GLY A 56 -9.12 -10.46 9.23
C GLY A 56 -10.30 -9.70 9.84
N TRP A 57 -10.03 -8.72 10.67
CA TRP A 57 -11.05 -7.92 11.34
C TRP A 57 -11.88 -7.06 10.37
N LEU A 58 -11.32 -6.67 9.23
CA LEU A 58 -12.00 -5.95 8.15
C LEU A 58 -12.86 -6.84 7.25
N ASN A 59 -12.78 -8.18 7.41
CA ASN A 59 -13.43 -9.15 6.55
C ASN A 59 -13.19 -8.88 5.06
N LEU A 60 -11.92 -8.75 4.68
CA LEU A 60 -11.52 -8.44 3.32
C LEU A 60 -11.62 -9.66 2.40
N LYS A 61 -11.96 -9.42 1.14
CA LYS A 61 -11.76 -10.43 0.10
C LYS A 61 -10.26 -10.61 -0.16
N ALA A 62 -9.83 -11.83 -0.47
CA ALA A 62 -8.44 -12.11 -0.85
C ALA A 62 -7.96 -11.17 -1.97
N GLY A 63 -6.78 -10.59 -1.81
CA GLY A 63 -6.20 -9.62 -2.74
C GLY A 63 -6.65 -8.17 -2.53
N LYS A 64 -7.49 -7.88 -1.54
CA LYS A 64 -7.77 -6.50 -1.14
C LYS A 64 -6.69 -5.99 -0.20
N VAL A 65 -6.37 -4.73 -0.37
CA VAL A 65 -5.39 -3.95 0.40
C VAL A 65 -6.09 -3.03 1.41
N THR A 66 -5.35 -2.53 2.39
CA THR A 66 -5.86 -1.62 3.42
C THR A 66 -5.55 -0.15 3.11
N ASP A 67 -5.74 0.73 4.08
CA ASP A 67 -5.37 2.14 4.02
C ASP A 67 -3.87 2.35 3.72
N ASP A 68 -3.00 1.49 4.17
CA ASP A 68 -1.55 1.58 3.92
C ASP A 68 -1.23 1.64 2.41
N THR A 69 -1.72 0.69 1.63
CA THR A 69 -1.51 0.71 0.16
C THR A 69 -2.32 1.81 -0.51
N GLN A 70 -3.55 2.06 -0.06
CA GLN A 70 -4.40 3.11 -0.65
C GLN A 70 -3.79 4.50 -0.48
N MET A 71 -3.30 4.83 0.72
CA MET A 71 -2.60 6.10 0.97
C MET A 71 -1.26 6.17 0.23
N THR A 72 -0.54 5.06 0.10
CA THR A 72 0.68 4.99 -0.73
C THR A 72 0.38 5.34 -2.18
N ILE A 73 -0.73 4.89 -2.76
CA ILE A 73 -1.16 5.27 -4.10
C ILE A 73 -1.41 6.77 -4.19
N CYS A 74 -2.06 7.39 -3.20
CA CYS A 74 -2.26 8.83 -3.14
C CYS A 74 -0.93 9.62 -3.21
N VAL A 75 0.09 9.15 -2.48
CA VAL A 75 1.44 9.73 -2.52
C VAL A 75 2.09 9.56 -3.90
N MET A 76 1.98 8.36 -4.47
CA MET A 76 2.54 8.07 -5.80
C MET A 76 1.91 8.94 -6.88
N ASP A 77 0.60 9.12 -6.86
CA ASP A 77 -0.11 9.97 -7.81
C ASP A 77 0.34 11.44 -7.69
N ALA A 78 0.55 11.93 -6.46
CA ALA A 78 1.10 13.27 -6.23
C ALA A 78 2.53 13.40 -6.77
N LEU A 79 3.38 12.38 -6.61
CA LEU A 79 4.75 12.36 -7.14
C LEU A 79 4.82 12.36 -8.68
N MET A 80 3.83 11.75 -9.33
CA MET A 80 3.74 11.74 -10.81
C MET A 80 3.25 13.07 -11.40
N GLY A 81 2.71 13.93 -10.56
CA GLY A 81 2.24 15.26 -10.95
C GLY A 81 3.36 16.31 -10.95
N ASN A 82 3.00 17.55 -10.59
CA ASN A 82 3.96 18.62 -10.45
C ASN A 82 4.66 18.56 -9.09
N ILE A 83 5.92 18.19 -9.06
CA ILE A 83 6.70 18.04 -7.83
C ILE A 83 6.74 19.30 -6.95
N LYS A 84 6.57 20.48 -7.55
CA LYS A 84 6.54 21.75 -6.81
C LYS A 84 5.24 21.92 -6.00
N LEU A 85 4.19 21.18 -6.35
CA LEU A 85 2.89 21.17 -5.69
C LEU A 85 2.64 19.81 -4.99
N PHE A 86 3.71 19.08 -4.68
CA PHE A 86 3.61 17.73 -4.14
C PHE A 86 2.78 17.67 -2.85
N GLU A 87 3.04 18.56 -1.90
CA GLU A 87 2.35 18.56 -0.61
C GLU A 87 0.85 18.84 -0.75
N GLU A 88 0.49 19.84 -1.55
CA GLU A 88 -0.90 20.19 -1.84
C GLU A 88 -1.63 19.08 -2.59
N CYS A 89 -0.98 18.49 -3.59
CA CYS A 89 -1.54 17.37 -4.35
C CYS A 89 -1.73 16.13 -3.46
N CYS A 90 -0.74 15.81 -2.64
CA CYS A 90 -0.78 14.69 -1.73
C CYS A 90 -1.92 14.84 -0.70
N MET A 91 -2.05 16.02 -0.10
CA MET A 91 -3.13 16.32 0.83
C MET A 91 -4.50 16.27 0.13
N GLY A 92 -4.61 16.82 -1.07
CA GLY A 92 -5.82 16.74 -1.89
C GLY A 92 -6.25 15.28 -2.15
N ASN A 93 -5.30 14.43 -2.54
CA ASN A 93 -5.55 13.02 -2.77
C ASN A 93 -5.98 12.28 -1.50
N PHE A 94 -5.40 12.60 -0.33
CA PHE A 94 -5.81 12.02 0.95
C PHE A 94 -7.24 12.43 1.34
N ILE A 95 -7.59 13.71 1.15
CA ILE A 95 -8.95 14.20 1.43
C ILE A 95 -9.98 13.49 0.54
N GLU A 96 -9.70 13.34 -0.75
CA GLU A 96 -10.59 12.63 -1.68
C GLU A 96 -10.73 11.16 -1.30
N TRP A 97 -9.61 10.48 -1.04
CA TRP A 97 -9.62 9.10 -0.57
C TRP A 97 -10.43 8.93 0.71
N TYR A 98 -10.26 9.82 1.69
CA TYR A 98 -11.00 9.77 2.95
C TYR A 98 -12.51 9.96 2.76
N ARG A 99 -12.91 10.86 1.84
CA ARG A 99 -14.31 11.09 1.48
C ARG A 99 -14.99 9.90 0.81
N MET A 100 -14.23 9.02 0.17
CA MET A 100 -14.76 7.78 -0.41
C MET A 100 -15.15 6.73 0.64
N GLY A 101 -14.87 6.96 1.91
CA GLY A 101 -15.24 6.08 3.02
C GLY A 101 -14.44 4.78 3.02
N PRO A 102 -13.10 4.83 3.11
CA PRO A 102 -12.29 3.62 3.22
C PRO A 102 -12.70 2.79 4.44
N LYS A 103 -12.59 1.47 4.35
CA LYS A 103 -12.98 0.55 5.42
C LYS A 103 -12.08 0.68 6.65
N ASP A 104 -10.83 1.08 6.44
CA ASP A 104 -9.84 1.28 7.47
C ASP A 104 -9.17 2.64 7.32
N VAL A 105 -8.95 3.30 8.44
CA VAL A 105 -8.21 4.56 8.52
C VAL A 105 -7.53 4.62 9.87
N GLY A 106 -6.22 4.64 9.88
CA GLY A 106 -5.44 4.84 11.11
C GLY A 106 -5.87 6.10 11.86
N GLY A 107 -6.04 6.01 13.20
CA GLY A 107 -6.54 7.11 14.01
C GLY A 107 -5.68 8.39 13.93
N GLN A 108 -4.38 8.29 13.66
CA GLN A 108 -3.51 9.45 13.41
C GLN A 108 -3.80 10.07 12.04
N CYS A 109 -3.95 9.25 10.99
CA CYS A 109 -4.27 9.70 9.64
C CYS A 109 -5.62 10.42 9.63
N SER A 110 -6.65 9.83 10.24
CA SER A 110 -7.99 10.43 10.35
C SER A 110 -8.02 11.79 11.07
N ARG A 111 -7.07 12.06 11.96
CA ARG A 111 -6.96 13.37 12.63
C ARG A 111 -6.11 14.37 11.85
N GLY A 112 -5.27 13.89 10.93
CA GLY A 112 -4.39 14.75 10.13
C GLY A 112 -4.99 15.17 8.79
N ILE A 113 -6.02 14.47 8.32
CA ILE A 113 -6.78 14.79 7.11
C ILE A 113 -7.97 15.68 7.45
#